data_74a2046367498f664b9c5620f4c5f07f
#
_entry.id   74a2046367498f664b9c5620f4c5f07f
#
_cell.length_a   1.000
_cell.length_b   1.000
_cell.length_c   1.000
_cell.angle_alpha   90.00
_cell.angle_beta   90.00
_cell.angle_gamma   90.00
#
_symmetry.space_group_name_H-M   'P 1'
#
loop_
_entity.id
_entity.type
_entity.pdbx_description
1 polymer ?
#
loop_
_entity_poly.entity_id
_entity_poly.type
_entity_poly.pdbx_seq_one_letter_code
_entity_poly.pdbx_strand_id
1 'polypeptide(L)' 'LSHYQIVPLDDKGKARVLRLRAEERGYHLSESVLEYWLRRGPRQLQVLLEDLEKLDYATLQHKRMLTVPLLKEVLGY' A
#
# COMPACT_ATOMS: atom_id res chain seq x y z
N LEU A 1 11.85 28.90 8.30
CA LEU A 1 11.70 28.43 8.13
C LEU A 1 11.34 27.37 7.79
N SER A 2 11.22 26.94 7.45
CA SER A 2 10.74 25.84 7.05
C SER A 2 11.60 24.77 7.17
N HIS A 3 11.50 24.14 8.14
CA HIS A 3 12.14 23.04 8.33
C HIS A 3 11.31 21.97 7.98
N TYR A 4 11.61 21.34 6.99
CA TYR A 4 11.11 20.08 6.81
C TYR A 4 11.87 19.16 7.63
N GLN A 5 11.35 18.81 8.71
CA GLN A 5 11.82 17.66 9.33
C GLN A 5 11.22 16.52 8.63
N ILE A 6 11.96 15.79 7.93
CA ILE A 6 11.50 14.56 7.38
C ILE A 6 11.45 13.56 8.49
N VAL A 7 10.33 13.52 9.14
CA VAL A 7 10.09 12.49 10.13
C VAL A 7 9.56 11.28 9.38
N PRO A 8 10.20 10.12 9.48
CA PRO A 8 9.66 8.93 8.82
C PRO A 8 8.27 8.66 9.38
N LEU A 9 7.33 8.38 8.51
CA LEU A 9 5.99 8.05 8.92
C LEU A 9 6.00 6.74 9.67
N ASP A 10 5.21 6.65 10.73
CA ASP A 10 5.00 5.39 11.39
C ASP A 10 4.02 4.55 10.56
N ASP A 11 3.71 3.35 11.03
CA ASP A 11 2.86 2.43 10.28
C ASP A 11 1.46 3.01 10.07
N LYS A 12 0.95 3.74 11.05
CA LYS A 12 -0.37 4.37 10.91
C LYS A 12 -0.36 5.42 9.81
N GLY A 13 0.69 6.22 9.76
CA GLY A 13 0.82 7.24 8.73
C GLY A 13 0.94 6.63 7.35
N LYS A 14 1.73 5.57 7.23
CA LYS A 14 1.89 4.87 5.96
C LYS A 14 0.57 4.26 5.51
N ALA A 15 -0.15 3.62 6.44
CA ALA A 15 -1.44 3.03 6.12
C ALA A 15 -2.42 4.07 5.60
N ARG A 16 -2.41 5.25 6.21
CA ARG A 16 -3.30 6.33 5.79
C ARG A 16 -2.99 6.79 4.38
N VAL A 17 -1.70 6.96 4.07
CA VAL A 17 -1.29 7.37 2.73
C VAL A 17 -1.69 6.33 1.70
N LEU A 18 -1.42 5.06 1.98
CA LEU A 18 -1.75 3.98 1.06
C LEU A 18 -3.26 3.89 0.84
N ARG A 19 -4.02 4.06 1.92
CA ARG A 19 -5.49 4.01 1.82
C ARG A 19 -6.02 5.15 0.95
N LEU A 20 -5.51 6.35 1.14
CA LEU A 20 -5.92 7.50 0.35
C LEU A 20 -5.60 7.32 -1.12
N ARG A 21 -4.41 6.80 -1.41
CA ARG A 21 -4.01 6.55 -2.79
C ARG A 21 -4.88 5.50 -3.45
N ALA A 22 -5.21 4.45 -2.70
CA ALA A 22 -6.07 3.40 -3.23
C ALA A 22 -7.46 3.94 -3.54
N GLU A 23 -7.97 4.80 -2.67
CA GLU A 23 -9.29 5.40 -2.88
C GLU A 23 -9.30 6.28 -4.12
N GLU A 24 -8.22 7.00 -4.38
CA GLU A 24 -8.09 7.79 -5.59
C GLU A 24 -8.14 6.92 -6.83
N ARG A 25 -7.70 5.69 -6.72
CA ARG A 25 -7.70 4.75 -7.84
C ARG A 25 -8.97 3.90 -7.89
N GLY A 26 -9.86 4.10 -6.95
CA GLY A 26 -11.18 3.46 -6.98
C GLY A 26 -11.29 2.13 -6.28
N TYR A 27 -10.33 1.77 -5.43
CA TYR A 27 -10.48 0.53 -4.68
C TYR A 27 -10.16 0.73 -3.20
N HIS A 28 -10.63 -0.20 -2.40
CA HIS A 28 -10.57 -0.11 -0.96
C HIS A 28 -9.53 -1.09 -0.41
N LEU A 29 -8.66 -0.59 0.48
CA LEU A 29 -7.71 -1.45 1.17
C LEU A 29 -8.27 -1.81 2.53
N SER A 30 -8.43 -3.08 2.80
CA SER A 30 -8.88 -3.53 4.10
C SER A 30 -7.76 -3.41 5.12
N GLU A 31 -8.14 -3.40 6.39
CA GLU A 31 -7.16 -3.35 7.47
C GLU A 31 -6.25 -4.56 7.46
N SER A 32 -6.80 -5.73 7.14
CA SER A 32 -6.02 -6.97 7.07
C SER A 32 -4.92 -6.88 6.04
N VAL A 33 -5.24 -6.35 4.86
CA VAL A 33 -4.27 -6.17 3.79
C VAL A 33 -3.19 -5.17 4.20
N LEU A 34 -3.59 -4.04 4.76
CA LEU A 34 -2.64 -3.02 5.18
C LEU A 34 -1.72 -3.54 6.27
N GLU A 35 -2.28 -4.23 7.25
CA GLU A 35 -1.50 -4.79 8.35
C GLU A 35 -0.46 -5.76 7.85
N TYR A 36 -0.86 -6.69 7.00
CA TYR A 36 0.05 -7.67 6.43
C TYR A 36 1.14 -6.99 5.61
N TRP A 37 0.74 -6.05 4.76
CA TRP A 37 1.65 -5.35 3.87
C TRP A 37 2.69 -4.56 4.63
N LEU A 38 2.25 -3.81 5.66
CA LEU A 38 3.18 -3.02 6.45
C LEU A 38 4.10 -3.87 7.30
N ARG A 39 3.63 -5.05 7.69
CA ARG A 39 4.43 -5.96 8.50
C ARG A 39 5.47 -6.70 7.67
N ARG A 40 5.09 -7.12 6.48
CA ARG A 40 5.94 -7.96 5.64
C ARG A 40 6.62 -7.22 4.51
N GLY A 41 6.10 -6.08 4.13
CA GLY A 41 6.61 -5.33 2.99
C GLY A 41 7.74 -4.40 3.34
N PRO A 42 8.15 -3.58 2.37
CA PRO A 42 9.24 -2.64 2.58
C PRO A 42 8.86 -1.56 3.56
N ARG A 43 9.87 -0.98 4.19
CA ARG A 43 9.63 0.08 5.17
C ARG A 43 9.54 1.45 4.56
N GLN A 44 10.07 1.61 3.35
CA GLN A 44 10.08 2.91 2.70
C GLN A 44 8.76 3.17 2.01
N LEU A 45 8.19 4.32 2.30
CA LEU A 45 6.90 4.68 1.74
C LEU A 45 6.94 4.75 0.23
N GLN A 46 8.02 5.23 -0.35
CA GLN A 46 8.15 5.31 -1.79
C GLN A 46 8.02 3.94 -2.45
N VAL A 47 8.65 2.94 -1.86
CA VAL A 47 8.56 1.58 -2.38
C VAL A 47 7.15 1.03 -2.22
N LEU A 48 6.50 1.34 -1.10
CA LEU A 48 5.11 0.94 -0.89
C LEU A 48 4.19 1.54 -1.94
N LEU A 49 4.43 2.78 -2.32
CA LEU A 49 3.62 3.43 -3.36
C LEU A 49 3.85 2.80 -4.73
N GLU A 50 5.08 2.39 -5.02
CA GLU A 50 5.39 1.67 -6.25
C GLU A 50 4.69 0.31 -6.26
N ASP A 51 4.71 -0.37 -5.12
CA ASP A 51 4.01 -1.64 -4.99
C ASP A 51 2.50 -1.47 -5.16
N LEU A 52 1.98 -0.35 -4.69
CA LEU A 52 0.56 -0.05 -4.84
C LEU A 52 0.18 0.02 -6.33
N GLU A 53 1.03 0.59 -7.15
CA GLU A 53 0.78 0.65 -8.58
C GLU A 53 0.76 -0.74 -9.20
N LYS A 54 1.65 -1.63 -8.74
CA LYS A 54 1.65 -3.02 -9.20
C LYS A 54 0.36 -3.72 -8.81
N LEU A 55 -0.10 -3.49 -7.59
CA LEU A 55 -1.35 -4.07 -7.13
C LEU A 55 -2.55 -3.53 -7.92
N ASP A 56 -2.53 -2.24 -8.21
CA ASP A 56 -3.57 -1.62 -9.01
C ASP A 56 -3.68 -2.28 -10.39
N TYR A 57 -2.54 -2.46 -11.01
CA TYR A 57 -2.49 -3.12 -12.32
C TYR A 57 -3.01 -4.56 -12.23
N ALA A 58 -2.59 -5.28 -11.20
CA ALA A 58 -3.00 -6.67 -11.02
C ALA A 58 -4.51 -6.79 -10.79
N THR A 59 -5.09 -5.89 -9.99
CA THR A 59 -6.52 -5.93 -9.73
C THR A 59 -7.33 -5.60 -10.98
N LEU A 60 -6.83 -4.70 -11.81
CA LEU A 60 -7.49 -4.40 -13.08
C LEU A 60 -7.44 -5.62 -14.02
N GLN A 61 -6.28 -6.27 -14.07
CA GLN A 61 -6.10 -7.44 -14.95
C GLN A 61 -6.99 -8.59 -14.53
N HIS A 62 -7.08 -8.83 -13.25
CA HIS A 62 -7.79 -10.01 -12.75
C HIS A 62 -9.21 -9.70 -12.29
N LYS A 63 -9.60 -8.44 -12.28
CA LYS A 63 -10.92 -7.99 -11.83
C LYS A 63 -11.25 -8.55 -10.45
N ARG A 64 -10.25 -8.56 -9.55
CA ARG A 64 -10.43 -9.09 -8.24
C ARG A 64 -10.31 -8.00 -7.21
N MET A 65 -10.93 -8.21 -6.07
CA MET A 65 -10.69 -7.34 -4.93
C MET A 65 -9.30 -7.61 -4.38
N LEU A 66 -8.67 -6.59 -3.86
CA LEU A 66 -7.35 -6.74 -3.27
C LEU A 66 -7.47 -7.49 -1.95
N THR A 67 -6.80 -8.62 -1.87
CA THR A 67 -6.80 -9.48 -0.68
C THR A 67 -5.37 -9.80 -0.29
N VAL A 68 -5.20 -10.35 0.91
CA VAL A 68 -3.86 -10.76 1.35
C VAL A 68 -3.26 -11.81 0.41
N PRO A 69 -3.99 -12.85 -0.01
CA PRO A 69 -3.43 -13.81 -0.98
C PRO A 69 -2.99 -13.16 -2.28
N LEU A 70 -3.78 -12.21 -2.80
CA LEU A 70 -3.42 -11.52 -4.02
C LEU A 70 -2.16 -10.67 -3.83
N LEU A 71 -2.05 -10.01 -2.70
CA LEU A 71 -0.88 -9.21 -2.36
C LEU A 71 0.37 -10.07 -2.33
N LYS A 72 0.28 -11.24 -1.71
CA LYS A 72 1.39 -12.19 -1.68
C LYS A 72 1.78 -12.64 -3.09
N GLU A 73 0.80 -12.92 -3.90
CA GLU A 73 1.03 -13.41 -5.25
C GLU A 73 1.72 -12.36 -6.12
N VAL A 74 1.26 -11.13 -6.03
CA VAL A 74 1.78 -10.05 -6.87
C VAL A 74 3.13 -9.54 -6.38
N LEU A 75 3.25 -9.33 -5.08
CA LEU A 75 4.44 -8.71 -4.50
C LEU A 75 5.45 -9.72 -3.96
N GLY A 76 5.03 -10.95 -3.72
CA GLY A 76 5.94 -11.98 -3.27
C GLY A 76 6.30 -11.95 -1.79
N TYR A 77 5.51 -11.30 -0.97
CA TYR A 77 5.80 -11.20 0.46
C TYR A 77 5.34 -12.40 1.28
#